data_af3cf3299f683414eff94be03a6acf4a
#
_entry.id   af3cf3299f683414eff94be03a6acf4a
#
_cell.length_a   1.000
_cell.length_b   1.000
_cell.length_c   1.000
_cell.angle_alpha   90.00
_cell.angle_beta   90.00
_cell.angle_gamma   90.00
#
_symmetry.space_group_name_H-M   'P 1'
#
loop_
_entity.id
_entity.type
_entity.pdbx_description
1 polymer ?
#
loop_
_entity_poly.entity_id
_entity_poly.type
_entity_poly.pdbx_seq_one_letter_code
_entity_poly.pdbx_strand_id
1 'polypeptide(L)'
;MSLLRRWFDPIRSRWFYDKPSRQAVLPTEQGLSVYLRLDDVYSYLTAQQLPQLEEILSDELKPLKVIISNTAAEAPNHMSEAEWKQYCLNDAQILAKQHRFSFHESPEQPTAEALQQAEVILKNTPLRGQDFLYLLEDVFNMLWQQQYGKLRTLYAMASRHHRLQHFPERIFRDTPVLASYFEFGERQYHGVDDLLRLTRRLKQQKLLTGNPIFMINHIEWREHLISDAEELNEIQAMDPELDLYIALEDPISWLLLAYIKEELADYYNISLNLYPLSYRSRDDFDWGLATRLSKRTGVAFTPFCRPDAQAAQNMALLYCSVPEEQRIDALYKIMQAVWTKGLDLSYKAHFQAMQQELGLSELSQQDIQAYLAENDMHCEMKSQPNLPVLELRLDGQSYVFNSLYRVWMIESIFSNVLEEKYKVESAAENELRNNEERKG
;
A
#
# COMPACT_ATOMS: atom_id res chain seq x y z
N MET A 1 11.98 29.31 -0.30
CA MET A 1 11.10 29.17 0.90
C MET A 1 11.84 29.72 2.09
N SER A 2 11.18 30.50 2.99
CA SER A 2 11.87 31.00 4.16
C SER A 2 12.19 29.85 5.13
N LEU A 3 13.33 29.94 5.82
CA LEU A 3 13.75 28.98 6.88
C LEU A 3 12.62 28.72 7.90
N LEU A 4 11.86 29.75 8.23
CA LEU A 4 10.72 29.67 9.13
C LEU A 4 9.66 28.66 8.65
N ARG A 5 9.35 28.61 7.33
CA ARG A 5 8.36 27.66 6.81
C ARG A 5 8.84 26.22 6.95
N ARG A 6 10.13 25.94 6.71
CA ARG A 6 10.71 24.60 6.91
C ARG A 6 10.59 24.09 8.36
N TRP A 7 10.71 24.96 9.34
CA TRP A 7 10.61 24.61 10.76
C TRP A 7 9.15 24.49 11.24
N PHE A 8 8.28 25.32 10.71
CA PHE A 8 6.88 25.35 11.16
C PHE A 8 5.99 24.29 10.49
N ASP A 9 6.31 23.84 9.28
CA ASP A 9 5.50 22.83 8.58
C ASP A 9 5.41 21.50 9.34
N PRO A 10 6.50 20.88 9.83
CA PRO A 10 6.41 19.67 10.64
C PRO A 10 5.67 19.87 11.97
N ILE A 11 5.93 21.00 12.63
CA ILE A 11 5.26 21.35 13.88
C ILE A 11 3.77 21.54 13.64
N ARG A 12 3.40 22.25 12.58
CA ARG A 12 2.01 22.49 12.19
C ARG A 12 1.31 21.18 11.85
N SER A 13 1.91 20.30 11.04
CA SER A 13 1.34 19.02 10.71
C SER A 13 1.19 18.11 11.94
N ARG A 14 2.19 18.06 12.83
CA ARG A 14 2.09 17.36 14.10
C ARG A 14 0.92 17.86 14.96
N TRP A 15 0.74 19.18 15.04
CA TRP A 15 -0.38 19.78 15.79
C TRP A 15 -1.75 19.46 15.16
N PHE A 16 -1.84 19.37 13.85
CA PHE A 16 -3.10 19.08 13.17
C PHE A 16 -3.45 17.59 13.12
N TYR A 17 -2.43 16.72 12.99
CA TYR A 17 -2.65 15.28 12.81
C TYR A 17 -2.50 14.45 14.09
N ASP A 18 -1.68 14.90 15.06
CA ASP A 18 -1.50 14.22 16.36
C ASP A 18 -2.45 14.72 17.47
N LYS A 19 -3.23 15.77 17.23
CA LYS A 19 -4.30 16.05 18.20
C LYS A 19 -5.21 14.81 18.22
N PRO A 20 -5.31 14.10 19.38
CA PRO A 20 -6.48 13.29 19.57
C PRO A 20 -7.64 14.27 19.32
N SER A 21 -8.43 14.02 18.27
CA SER A 21 -9.67 14.77 18.11
C SER A 21 -10.30 14.73 19.49
N ARG A 22 -10.36 15.89 20.17
CA ARG A 22 -11.28 16.04 21.31
C ARG A 22 -12.52 15.33 20.82
N GLN A 23 -13.09 14.46 21.64
CA GLN A 23 -14.36 13.82 21.36
C GLN A 23 -15.29 14.91 20.80
N ALA A 24 -15.18 15.19 19.53
CA ALA A 24 -16.17 15.93 18.84
C ALA A 24 -17.37 15.01 18.95
N VAL A 25 -18.32 15.41 19.77
CA VAL A 25 -19.66 14.91 19.69
C VAL A 25 -19.95 14.94 18.20
N LEU A 26 -20.06 13.74 17.59
CA LEU A 26 -20.35 13.65 16.18
C LEU A 26 -21.59 14.52 15.94
N PRO A 27 -21.55 15.49 15.04
CA PRO A 27 -22.80 16.01 14.52
C PRO A 27 -23.56 14.78 14.03
N THR A 28 -24.78 14.62 14.44
CA THR A 28 -25.71 13.51 14.14
C THR A 28 -25.95 13.28 12.64
N GLU A 29 -25.24 14.00 11.78
CA GLU A 29 -25.34 13.96 10.30
C GLU A 29 -24.17 13.28 9.59
N GLN A 30 -23.19 12.73 10.30
CA GLN A 30 -22.01 12.11 9.67
C GLN A 30 -22.25 10.62 9.44
N GLY A 31 -22.89 10.28 8.32
CA GLY A 31 -23.01 8.91 7.85
C GLY A 31 -21.68 8.34 7.34
N LEU A 32 -21.56 7.03 7.34
CA LEU A 32 -20.49 6.33 6.65
C LEU A 32 -20.85 6.21 5.16
N SER A 33 -19.92 6.61 4.29
CA SER A 33 -20.04 6.48 2.84
C SER A 33 -18.88 5.70 2.28
N VAL A 34 -19.11 4.88 1.25
CA VAL A 34 -18.08 4.22 0.47
C VAL A 34 -18.14 4.70 -0.98
N TYR A 35 -16.99 5.05 -1.55
CA TYR A 35 -16.82 5.48 -2.93
C TYR A 35 -16.17 4.36 -3.73
N LEU A 36 -16.82 3.98 -4.83
CA LEU A 36 -16.42 2.86 -5.68
C LEU A 36 -16.47 3.25 -7.15
N ARG A 37 -15.72 2.53 -7.98
CA ARG A 37 -15.82 2.54 -9.45
C ARG A 37 -15.91 1.10 -9.96
N LEU A 38 -16.73 0.88 -10.97
CA LEU A 38 -16.91 -0.47 -11.53
C LEU A 38 -15.68 -0.97 -12.30
N ASP A 39 -14.88 -0.05 -12.85
CA ASP A 39 -13.64 -0.29 -13.58
C ASP A 39 -12.38 -0.20 -12.70
N ASP A 40 -12.54 -0.08 -11.37
CA ASP A 40 -11.44 -0.04 -10.41
C ASP A 40 -11.34 -1.35 -9.65
N VAL A 41 -10.20 -2.01 -9.75
CA VAL A 41 -9.95 -3.31 -9.13
C VAL A 41 -9.96 -3.25 -7.60
N TYR A 42 -9.52 -2.14 -7.00
CA TYR A 42 -9.59 -1.98 -5.54
C TYR A 42 -11.04 -1.82 -5.06
N SER A 43 -11.91 -1.23 -5.89
CA SER A 43 -13.36 -1.21 -5.64
C SER A 43 -13.95 -2.62 -5.64
N TYR A 44 -13.47 -3.50 -6.51
CA TYR A 44 -13.85 -4.92 -6.49
C TYR A 44 -13.45 -5.61 -5.18
N LEU A 45 -12.20 -5.45 -4.73
CA LEU A 45 -11.77 -6.02 -3.45
C LEU A 45 -12.56 -5.44 -2.27
N THR A 46 -12.82 -4.14 -2.30
CA THR A 46 -13.60 -3.46 -1.25
C THR A 46 -15.04 -3.96 -1.22
N ALA A 47 -15.68 -4.14 -2.38
CA ALA A 47 -17.08 -4.59 -2.49
C ALA A 47 -17.31 -5.94 -1.81
N GLN A 48 -16.35 -6.86 -1.85
CA GLN A 48 -16.41 -8.17 -1.18
C GLN A 48 -16.51 -8.07 0.35
N GLN A 49 -16.19 -6.92 0.94
CA GLN A 49 -16.20 -6.72 2.39
C GLN A 49 -17.44 -5.94 2.88
N LEU A 50 -18.19 -5.30 1.96
CA LEU A 50 -19.30 -4.43 2.34
C LEU A 50 -20.47 -5.14 3.01
N PRO A 51 -20.90 -6.35 2.58
CA PRO A 51 -21.97 -7.05 3.27
C PRO A 51 -21.63 -7.36 4.73
N GLN A 52 -20.40 -7.80 5.02
CA GLN A 52 -19.95 -8.07 6.38
C GLN A 52 -19.82 -6.78 7.21
N LEU A 53 -19.35 -5.70 6.58
CA LEU A 53 -19.28 -4.40 7.25
C LEU A 53 -20.67 -3.91 7.64
N GLU A 54 -21.66 -3.95 6.73
CA GLU A 54 -23.04 -3.55 6.98
C GLU A 54 -23.64 -4.32 8.14
N GLU A 55 -23.40 -5.64 8.23
CA GLU A 55 -23.93 -6.49 9.28
C GLU A 55 -23.56 -5.99 10.67
N ILE A 56 -22.32 -5.57 10.86
CA ILE A 56 -21.76 -5.14 12.14
C ILE A 56 -21.92 -3.65 12.45
N LEU A 57 -22.39 -2.82 11.51
CA LEU A 57 -22.66 -1.40 11.78
C LEU A 57 -23.83 -1.24 12.76
N SER A 58 -23.80 -0.18 13.56
CA SER A 58 -24.94 0.24 14.35
C SER A 58 -26.06 0.78 13.45
N ASP A 59 -27.30 0.76 13.95
CA ASP A 59 -28.48 1.25 13.20
C ASP A 59 -28.36 2.73 12.79
N GLU A 60 -27.54 3.51 13.51
CA GLU A 60 -27.27 4.92 13.19
C GLU A 60 -26.51 5.11 11.86
N LEU A 61 -25.74 4.11 11.45
CA LEU A 61 -24.95 4.11 10.21
C LEU A 61 -25.58 3.29 9.08
N LYS A 62 -26.66 2.57 9.35
CA LYS A 62 -27.38 1.76 8.36
C LYS A 62 -28.49 2.56 7.67
N PRO A 63 -28.72 2.30 6.39
CA PRO A 63 -27.88 1.52 5.48
C PRO A 63 -26.61 2.23 5.07
N LEU A 64 -25.53 1.46 4.85
CA LEU A 64 -24.27 1.98 4.33
C LEU A 64 -24.51 2.70 3.00
N LYS A 65 -24.03 3.94 2.92
CA LYS A 65 -24.17 4.75 1.72
C LYS A 65 -23.11 4.39 0.69
N VAL A 66 -23.55 3.89 -0.46
CA VAL A 66 -22.68 3.52 -1.58
C VAL A 66 -22.74 4.59 -2.67
N ILE A 67 -21.59 5.13 -3.03
CA ILE A 67 -21.44 6.12 -4.10
C ILE A 67 -20.62 5.46 -5.21
N ILE A 68 -21.26 5.26 -6.36
CA ILE A 68 -20.63 4.68 -7.54
C ILE A 68 -20.27 5.84 -8.49
N SER A 69 -18.98 5.97 -8.75
CA SER A 69 -18.44 6.97 -9.68
C SER A 69 -18.31 6.38 -11.08
N ASN A 70 -18.61 7.20 -12.07
CA ASN A 70 -18.38 6.91 -13.49
C ASN A 70 -17.12 7.60 -14.01
N THR A 71 -16.41 8.35 -13.15
CA THR A 71 -15.25 9.17 -13.54
C THR A 71 -14.02 8.69 -12.82
N ALA A 72 -12.99 8.28 -13.57
CA ALA A 72 -11.67 8.02 -13.05
C ALA A 72 -10.99 9.34 -12.67
N ALA A 73 -10.31 9.39 -11.52
CA ALA A 73 -9.34 10.43 -11.28
C ALA A 73 -8.11 10.20 -12.17
N GLU A 74 -7.35 11.26 -12.42
CA GLU A 74 -6.11 11.15 -13.21
C GLU A 74 -5.12 10.18 -12.56
N ALA A 75 -4.40 9.45 -13.40
CA ALA A 75 -3.28 8.63 -12.95
C ALA A 75 -2.19 9.52 -12.31
N PRO A 76 -1.34 8.98 -11.42
CA PRO A 76 -0.21 9.72 -10.87
C PRO A 76 0.64 10.35 -11.98
N ASN A 77 1.09 11.59 -11.79
CA ASN A 77 1.71 12.45 -12.82
C ASN A 77 2.89 11.87 -13.62
N HIS A 78 3.48 10.79 -13.14
CA HIS A 78 4.63 10.13 -13.77
C HIS A 78 4.30 8.79 -14.44
N MET A 79 3.01 8.41 -14.47
CA MET A 79 2.54 7.18 -15.09
C MET A 79 1.51 7.46 -16.18
N SER A 80 1.56 6.70 -17.26
CA SER A 80 0.46 6.64 -18.21
C SER A 80 -0.75 5.91 -17.59
N GLU A 81 -1.93 6.13 -18.15
CA GLU A 81 -3.15 5.44 -17.70
C GLU A 81 -3.04 3.91 -17.83
N ALA A 82 -2.34 3.42 -18.86
CA ALA A 82 -2.13 2.00 -19.08
C ALA A 82 -1.20 1.39 -18.00
N GLU A 83 -0.10 2.05 -17.69
CA GLU A 83 0.82 1.63 -16.62
C GLU A 83 0.14 1.63 -15.27
N TRP A 84 -0.65 2.67 -14.96
CA TRP A 84 -1.42 2.74 -13.73
C TRP A 84 -2.42 1.57 -13.62
N LYS A 85 -3.17 1.28 -14.67
CA LYS A 85 -4.11 0.15 -14.68
C LYS A 85 -3.40 -1.19 -14.47
N GLN A 86 -2.27 -1.40 -15.14
CA GLN A 86 -1.49 -2.63 -14.99
C GLN A 86 -0.93 -2.77 -13.57
N TYR A 87 -0.40 -1.68 -13.01
CA TYR A 87 0.04 -1.64 -11.61
C TYR A 87 -1.10 -2.04 -10.66
N CYS A 88 -2.27 -1.42 -10.79
CA CYS A 88 -3.42 -1.72 -9.93
C CYS A 88 -3.84 -3.20 -10.02
N LEU A 89 -3.83 -3.80 -11.22
CA LEU A 89 -4.15 -5.21 -11.41
C LEU A 89 -3.16 -6.12 -10.69
N ASN A 90 -1.86 -5.87 -10.85
CA ASN A 90 -0.81 -6.66 -10.22
C ASN A 90 -0.86 -6.54 -8.69
N ASP A 91 -0.97 -5.33 -8.16
CA ASP A 91 -1.06 -5.08 -6.72
C ASP A 91 -2.32 -5.72 -6.11
N ALA A 92 -3.47 -5.57 -6.78
CA ALA A 92 -4.72 -6.17 -6.33
C ALA A 92 -4.70 -7.70 -6.37
N GLN A 93 -4.01 -8.32 -7.33
CA GLN A 93 -3.84 -9.77 -7.40
C GLN A 93 -3.07 -10.29 -6.19
N ILE A 94 -2.00 -9.59 -5.80
CA ILE A 94 -1.22 -9.94 -4.60
C ILE A 94 -2.06 -9.77 -3.34
N LEU A 95 -2.77 -8.63 -3.21
CA LEU A 95 -3.69 -8.39 -2.10
C LEU A 95 -4.77 -9.49 -2.02
N ALA A 96 -5.36 -9.85 -3.15
CA ALA A 96 -6.40 -10.87 -3.22
C ALA A 96 -5.87 -12.25 -2.77
N LYS A 97 -4.69 -12.65 -3.24
CA LYS A 97 -4.05 -13.91 -2.83
C LYS A 97 -3.81 -13.91 -1.31
N GLN A 98 -3.21 -12.84 -0.77
CA GLN A 98 -2.88 -12.73 0.65
C GLN A 98 -4.11 -12.73 1.55
N HIS A 99 -5.17 -12.04 1.15
CA HIS A 99 -6.37 -11.90 1.96
C HIS A 99 -7.47 -12.89 1.60
N ARG A 100 -7.19 -13.84 0.68
CA ARG A 100 -8.13 -14.85 0.20
C ARG A 100 -9.41 -14.26 -0.39
N PHE A 101 -9.27 -13.11 -1.06
CA PHE A 101 -10.38 -12.56 -1.83
C PHE A 101 -10.63 -13.38 -3.09
N SER A 102 -11.88 -13.37 -3.55
CA SER A 102 -12.22 -13.89 -4.85
C SER A 102 -11.57 -13.03 -5.94
N PHE A 103 -10.71 -13.63 -6.78
CA PHE A 103 -10.00 -12.92 -7.85
C PHE A 103 -9.72 -13.87 -9.00
N HIS A 104 -9.70 -13.34 -10.25
CA HIS A 104 -9.38 -14.14 -11.43
C HIS A 104 -7.86 -14.35 -11.52
N GLU A 105 -7.43 -15.54 -11.97
CA GLU A 105 -5.99 -15.84 -12.13
C GLU A 105 -5.29 -14.92 -13.13
N SER A 106 -6.00 -14.55 -14.20
CA SER A 106 -5.54 -13.59 -15.21
C SER A 106 -6.55 -12.45 -15.30
N PRO A 107 -6.44 -11.43 -14.41
CA PRO A 107 -7.41 -10.36 -14.37
C PRO A 107 -7.26 -9.43 -15.57
N GLU A 108 -8.36 -9.07 -16.18
CA GLU A 108 -8.43 -8.08 -17.24
C GLU A 108 -9.42 -6.99 -16.89
N GLN A 109 -9.21 -5.81 -17.47
CA GLN A 109 -10.15 -4.72 -17.32
C GLN A 109 -11.52 -5.08 -17.92
N PRO A 110 -12.63 -4.83 -17.20
CA PRO A 110 -13.96 -5.06 -17.74
C PRO A 110 -14.20 -4.24 -19.01
N THR A 111 -14.93 -4.83 -19.96
CA THR A 111 -15.29 -4.14 -21.21
C THR A 111 -16.28 -2.99 -20.96
N ALA A 112 -16.26 -1.97 -21.81
CA ALA A 112 -17.19 -0.84 -21.69
C ALA A 112 -18.67 -1.31 -21.73
N GLU A 113 -18.99 -2.33 -22.55
CA GLU A 113 -20.33 -2.93 -22.61
C GLU A 113 -20.71 -3.57 -21.25
N ALA A 114 -19.79 -4.32 -20.64
CA ALA A 114 -20.03 -4.97 -19.37
C ALA A 114 -20.23 -3.93 -18.24
N LEU A 115 -19.42 -2.86 -18.22
CA LEU A 115 -19.58 -1.75 -17.27
C LEU A 115 -20.94 -1.08 -17.39
N GLN A 116 -21.41 -0.81 -18.63
CA GLN A 116 -22.73 -0.24 -18.86
C GLN A 116 -23.84 -1.19 -18.38
N GLN A 117 -23.72 -2.48 -18.64
CA GLN A 117 -24.70 -3.49 -18.18
C GLN A 117 -24.75 -3.52 -16.64
N ALA A 118 -23.59 -3.54 -15.98
CA ALA A 118 -23.47 -3.51 -14.52
C ALA A 118 -24.13 -2.27 -13.91
N GLU A 119 -23.88 -1.10 -14.48
CA GLU A 119 -24.50 0.16 -14.02
C GLU A 119 -26.03 0.11 -14.10
N VAL A 120 -26.59 -0.39 -15.20
CA VAL A 120 -28.04 -0.55 -15.37
C VAL A 120 -28.62 -1.54 -14.35
N ILE A 121 -27.94 -2.66 -14.10
CA ILE A 121 -28.35 -3.64 -13.08
C ILE A 121 -28.44 -2.96 -11.71
N LEU A 122 -27.37 -2.28 -11.30
CA LEU A 122 -27.31 -1.62 -9.99
C LEU A 122 -28.31 -0.47 -9.86
N LYS A 123 -28.61 0.24 -10.93
CA LYS A 123 -29.62 1.33 -10.93
C LYS A 123 -31.05 0.81 -10.83
N ASN A 124 -31.37 -0.27 -11.53
CA ASN A 124 -32.76 -0.68 -11.75
C ASN A 124 -33.26 -1.76 -10.80
N THR A 125 -32.36 -2.49 -10.12
CA THR A 125 -32.77 -3.56 -9.21
C THR A 125 -33.31 -2.98 -7.89
N PRO A 126 -34.51 -3.38 -7.41
CA PRO A 126 -35.18 -2.77 -6.26
C PRO A 126 -34.72 -3.35 -4.91
N LEU A 127 -33.47 -3.76 -4.77
CA LEU A 127 -32.88 -4.25 -3.52
C LEU A 127 -32.34 -3.08 -2.67
N ARG A 128 -32.30 -3.25 -1.34
CA ARG A 128 -31.84 -2.24 -0.37
C ARG A 128 -30.95 -2.84 0.71
N GLY A 129 -30.19 -1.96 1.37
CA GLY A 129 -29.34 -2.34 2.50
C GLY A 129 -28.45 -3.51 2.14
N GLN A 130 -28.41 -4.51 3.00
CA GLN A 130 -27.56 -5.69 2.84
C GLN A 130 -27.82 -6.46 1.54
N ASP A 131 -29.08 -6.61 1.10
CA ASP A 131 -29.41 -7.30 -0.16
C ASP A 131 -28.84 -6.56 -1.37
N PHE A 132 -28.79 -5.23 -1.32
CA PHE A 132 -28.12 -4.43 -2.35
C PHE A 132 -26.62 -4.62 -2.33
N LEU A 133 -26.00 -4.74 -1.17
CA LEU A 133 -24.56 -4.97 -1.05
C LEU A 133 -24.15 -6.36 -1.58
N TYR A 134 -24.95 -7.39 -1.35
CA TYR A 134 -24.75 -8.71 -1.99
C TYR A 134 -24.87 -8.64 -3.51
N LEU A 135 -25.90 -7.92 -4.03
CA LEU A 135 -26.00 -7.69 -5.48
C LEU A 135 -24.78 -6.94 -6.01
N LEU A 136 -24.29 -5.93 -5.30
CA LEU A 136 -23.13 -5.15 -5.68
C LEU A 136 -21.87 -6.04 -5.77
N GLU A 137 -21.65 -6.86 -4.76
CA GLU A 137 -20.57 -7.86 -4.74
C GLU A 137 -20.68 -8.83 -5.92
N ASP A 138 -21.87 -9.38 -6.18
CA ASP A 138 -22.12 -10.29 -7.31
C ASP A 138 -21.85 -9.62 -8.66
N VAL A 139 -22.25 -8.36 -8.84
CA VAL A 139 -21.99 -7.60 -10.06
C VAL A 139 -20.48 -7.37 -10.25
N PHE A 140 -19.75 -7.00 -9.21
CA PHE A 140 -18.29 -6.89 -9.27
C PHE A 140 -17.64 -8.25 -9.58
N ASN A 141 -18.10 -9.33 -8.96
CA ASN A 141 -17.63 -10.69 -9.25
C ASN A 141 -17.84 -11.04 -10.73
N MET A 142 -19.04 -10.77 -11.30
CA MET A 142 -19.31 -11.03 -12.71
C MET A 142 -18.42 -10.21 -13.65
N LEU A 143 -18.13 -8.95 -13.32
CA LEU A 143 -17.24 -8.09 -14.09
C LEU A 143 -15.80 -8.61 -14.09
N TRP A 144 -15.22 -8.78 -12.91
CA TRP A 144 -13.80 -9.03 -12.72
C TRP A 144 -13.41 -10.50 -12.87
N GLN A 145 -14.39 -11.42 -12.76
CA GLN A 145 -14.24 -12.83 -13.09
C GLN A 145 -14.69 -13.16 -14.52
N GLN A 146 -14.92 -12.16 -15.34
CA GLN A 146 -15.28 -12.30 -16.77
C GLN A 146 -16.53 -13.17 -17.01
N GLN A 147 -17.47 -13.21 -16.05
CA GLN A 147 -18.70 -13.99 -16.15
C GLN A 147 -19.78 -13.24 -16.95
N TYR A 148 -19.42 -12.69 -18.11
CA TYR A 148 -20.28 -11.82 -18.91
C TYR A 148 -21.61 -12.46 -19.35
N GLY A 149 -21.68 -13.79 -19.47
CA GLY A 149 -22.93 -14.49 -19.74
C GLY A 149 -23.97 -14.35 -18.63
N LYS A 150 -23.53 -14.44 -17.37
CA LYS A 150 -24.39 -14.20 -16.20
C LYS A 150 -24.80 -12.74 -16.11
N LEU A 151 -23.86 -11.83 -16.34
CA LEU A 151 -24.10 -10.40 -16.32
C LEU A 151 -25.19 -9.98 -17.33
N ARG A 152 -25.11 -10.50 -18.58
CA ARG A 152 -26.14 -10.26 -19.62
C ARG A 152 -27.50 -10.78 -19.21
N THR A 153 -27.56 -11.94 -18.56
CA THR A 153 -28.83 -12.50 -18.09
C THR A 153 -29.47 -11.58 -17.04
N LEU A 154 -28.68 -11.15 -16.06
CA LEU A 154 -29.13 -10.23 -15.00
C LEU A 154 -29.52 -8.85 -15.58
N TYR A 155 -28.74 -8.34 -16.53
CA TYR A 155 -29.09 -7.11 -17.28
C TYR A 155 -30.43 -7.20 -18.00
N ALA A 156 -30.71 -8.31 -18.71
CA ALA A 156 -31.99 -8.51 -19.39
C ALA A 156 -33.18 -8.53 -18.42
N MET A 157 -32.99 -9.01 -17.18
CA MET A 157 -34.00 -8.95 -16.14
C MET A 157 -34.17 -7.51 -15.60
N ALA A 158 -33.07 -6.84 -15.26
CA ALA A 158 -33.08 -5.49 -14.69
C ALA A 158 -33.61 -4.44 -15.69
N SER A 159 -33.35 -4.61 -16.98
CA SER A 159 -33.82 -3.70 -18.04
C SER A 159 -35.33 -3.67 -18.24
N ARG A 160 -36.05 -4.69 -17.75
CA ARG A 160 -37.51 -4.75 -17.79
C ARG A 160 -38.15 -3.90 -16.70
N HIS A 161 -37.40 -3.50 -15.68
CA HIS A 161 -37.88 -2.72 -14.55
C HIS A 161 -37.58 -1.24 -14.76
N HIS A 162 -38.31 -0.55 -15.64
CA HIS A 162 -38.12 0.87 -15.98
C HIS A 162 -38.54 1.88 -14.90
N ARG A 163 -38.94 1.48 -13.71
CA ARG A 163 -39.27 2.44 -12.66
C ARG A 163 -38.00 2.86 -11.93
N LEU A 164 -37.53 4.05 -12.24
CA LEU A 164 -36.52 4.77 -11.46
C LEU A 164 -37.00 4.93 -10.01
N GLN A 165 -36.74 3.97 -9.16
CA GLN A 165 -36.90 4.13 -7.73
C GLN A 165 -35.68 4.89 -7.23
N HIS A 166 -35.90 5.97 -6.53
CA HIS A 166 -34.79 6.69 -5.88
C HIS A 166 -34.46 5.98 -4.57
N PHE A 167 -33.20 5.55 -4.46
CA PHE A 167 -32.66 4.94 -3.26
C PHE A 167 -31.61 5.88 -2.67
N PRO A 168 -31.86 6.48 -1.49
CA PRO A 168 -30.95 7.46 -0.91
C PRO A 168 -29.61 6.87 -0.49
N GLU A 169 -29.54 5.56 -0.25
CA GLU A 169 -28.33 4.83 0.14
C GLU A 169 -27.40 4.51 -1.02
N ARG A 170 -27.85 4.64 -2.26
CA ARG A 170 -27.00 4.43 -3.46
C ARG A 170 -27.06 5.62 -4.38
N ILE A 171 -25.90 6.14 -4.74
CA ILE A 171 -25.76 7.36 -5.51
C ILE A 171 -24.78 7.11 -6.65
N PHE A 172 -25.18 7.50 -7.85
CA PHE A 172 -24.31 7.52 -9.04
C PHE A 172 -23.90 8.97 -9.29
N ARG A 173 -22.60 9.23 -9.34
CA ARG A 173 -22.03 10.57 -9.50
C ARG A 173 -20.81 10.56 -10.40
N ASP A 174 -20.52 11.72 -10.98
CA ASP A 174 -19.29 11.97 -11.75
C ASP A 174 -18.20 12.58 -10.84
N THR A 175 -18.09 12.09 -9.60
CA THR A 175 -17.02 12.52 -8.70
C THR A 175 -15.77 11.70 -9.02
N PRO A 176 -14.64 12.33 -9.39
CA PRO A 176 -13.42 11.60 -9.70
C PRO A 176 -12.96 10.76 -8.52
N VAL A 177 -12.68 9.46 -8.78
CA VAL A 177 -12.19 8.50 -7.80
C VAL A 177 -10.98 7.78 -8.40
N LEU A 178 -9.82 7.87 -7.74
CA LEU A 178 -8.61 7.18 -8.18
C LEU A 178 -8.67 5.69 -7.83
N ALA A 179 -9.04 5.40 -6.59
CA ALA A 179 -9.26 4.06 -6.05
C ALA A 179 -10.35 4.13 -4.97
N SER A 180 -10.90 2.97 -4.58
CA SER A 180 -11.95 2.92 -3.56
C SER A 180 -11.54 3.56 -2.25
N TYR A 181 -12.46 4.25 -1.59
CA TYR A 181 -12.26 4.78 -0.25
C TYR A 181 -13.56 4.88 0.53
N PHE A 182 -13.43 4.86 1.87
CA PHE A 182 -14.53 5.21 2.78
C PHE A 182 -14.36 6.64 3.27
N GLU A 183 -15.47 7.31 3.47
CA GLU A 183 -15.54 8.62 4.12
C GLU A 183 -16.34 8.50 5.40
N PHE A 184 -15.72 8.90 6.52
CA PHE A 184 -16.35 8.94 7.82
C PHE A 184 -15.94 10.20 8.56
N GLY A 185 -16.87 11.11 8.71
CA GLY A 185 -16.60 12.46 9.16
C GLY A 185 -15.73 13.21 8.15
N GLU A 186 -14.69 13.88 8.64
CA GLU A 186 -13.72 14.61 7.78
C GLU A 186 -12.55 13.72 7.32
N ARG A 187 -12.66 12.40 7.47
CA ARG A 187 -11.55 11.48 7.19
C ARG A 187 -11.88 10.52 6.08
N GLN A 188 -10.86 10.28 5.27
CA GLN A 188 -10.87 9.24 4.24
C GLN A 188 -10.05 8.03 4.70
N TYR A 189 -10.49 6.85 4.27
CA TYR A 189 -9.89 5.55 4.55
C TYR A 189 -9.81 4.79 3.22
N HIS A 190 -8.60 4.42 2.81
CA HIS A 190 -8.36 3.79 1.51
C HIS A 190 -8.83 2.34 1.51
N GLY A 191 -9.94 2.05 0.85
CA GLY A 191 -10.49 0.73 0.55
C GLY A 191 -10.17 -0.35 1.60
N VAL A 192 -9.66 -1.48 1.13
CA VAL A 192 -9.27 -2.61 1.99
C VAL A 192 -8.07 -2.32 2.89
N ASP A 193 -7.15 -1.46 2.46
CA ASP A 193 -5.92 -1.14 3.22
C ASP A 193 -6.21 -0.48 4.57
N ASP A 194 -7.24 0.37 4.60
CA ASP A 194 -7.61 1.12 5.80
C ASP A 194 -8.85 0.57 6.52
N LEU A 195 -9.42 -0.54 6.06
CA LEU A 195 -10.67 -1.07 6.61
C LEU A 195 -10.56 -1.38 8.11
N LEU A 196 -9.44 -1.94 8.57
CA LEU A 196 -9.22 -2.16 10.00
C LEU A 196 -9.08 -0.85 10.77
N ARG A 197 -8.46 0.18 10.18
CA ARG A 197 -8.35 1.51 10.78
C ARG A 197 -9.72 2.15 10.93
N LEU A 198 -10.56 2.03 9.90
CA LEU A 198 -11.95 2.46 9.93
C LEU A 198 -12.72 1.74 11.04
N THR A 199 -12.68 0.42 11.07
CA THR A 199 -13.43 -0.36 12.07
C THR A 199 -12.97 -0.13 13.49
N ARG A 200 -11.66 0.02 13.73
CA ARG A 200 -11.14 0.46 15.05
C ARG A 200 -11.72 1.83 15.45
N ARG A 201 -11.84 2.76 14.50
CA ARG A 201 -12.45 4.08 14.75
C ARG A 201 -13.92 3.98 15.05
N LEU A 202 -14.68 3.21 14.28
CA LEU A 202 -16.10 2.95 14.54
C LEU A 202 -16.32 2.30 15.90
N LYS A 203 -15.50 1.30 16.25
CA LYS A 203 -15.55 0.64 17.57
C LYS A 203 -15.30 1.61 18.72
N GLN A 204 -14.28 2.49 18.60
CA GLN A 204 -13.99 3.53 19.59
C GLN A 204 -15.18 4.47 19.82
N GLN A 205 -15.99 4.69 18.79
CA GLN A 205 -17.20 5.54 18.84
C GLN A 205 -18.48 4.75 19.17
N LYS A 206 -18.36 3.44 19.44
CA LYS A 206 -19.50 2.53 19.75
C LYS A 206 -20.49 2.41 18.58
N LEU A 207 -20.01 2.56 17.36
CA LEU A 207 -20.81 2.47 16.13
C LEU A 207 -20.73 1.07 15.46
N LEU A 208 -20.22 0.08 16.17
CA LEU A 208 -20.27 -1.33 15.78
C LEU A 208 -21.03 -2.15 16.80
N THR A 209 -21.87 -3.05 16.30
CA THR A 209 -22.65 -4.01 17.10
C THR A 209 -21.95 -5.35 17.29
N GLY A 210 -20.92 -5.64 16.46
CA GLY A 210 -20.16 -6.88 16.47
C GLY A 210 -18.65 -6.65 16.30
N ASN A 211 -17.90 -7.75 16.33
CA ASN A 211 -16.48 -7.72 15.95
C ASN A 211 -16.35 -8.01 14.45
N PRO A 212 -15.58 -7.21 13.71
CA PRO A 212 -15.34 -7.49 12.31
C PRO A 212 -14.56 -8.79 12.15
N ILE A 213 -15.10 -9.71 11.34
CA ILE A 213 -14.41 -10.89 10.86
C ILE A 213 -14.08 -10.63 9.39
N PHE A 214 -13.18 -9.68 9.15
CA PHE A 214 -12.71 -9.46 7.79
C PHE A 214 -11.63 -10.50 7.47
N MET A 215 -11.60 -10.94 6.20
CA MET A 215 -10.53 -11.80 5.69
C MET A 215 -9.16 -11.08 5.68
N ILE A 216 -9.12 -9.79 5.99
CA ILE A 216 -7.90 -9.00 6.06
C ILE A 216 -7.12 -9.40 7.31
N ASN A 217 -6.25 -10.36 7.15
CA ASN A 217 -5.24 -10.66 8.15
C ASN A 217 -4.24 -9.50 8.18
N HIS A 218 -4.40 -8.61 9.15
CA HIS A 218 -3.34 -7.68 9.44
C HIS A 218 -2.20 -8.46 10.06
N ILE A 219 -1.16 -8.61 9.28
CA ILE A 219 0.15 -8.94 9.79
C ILE A 219 0.51 -7.80 10.72
N GLU A 220 0.57 -8.07 12.00
CA GLU A 220 1.13 -7.11 12.93
C GLU A 220 2.60 -6.96 12.54
N TRP A 221 3.04 -5.75 12.30
CA TRP A 221 4.35 -5.39 11.77
C TRP A 221 5.55 -5.88 12.61
N ARG A 222 5.32 -6.58 13.70
CA ARG A 222 6.33 -7.10 14.62
C ARG A 222 6.34 -8.62 14.75
N GLU A 223 5.42 -9.30 14.11
CA GLU A 223 5.35 -10.76 14.13
C GLU A 223 5.73 -11.26 12.74
N HIS A 224 6.82 -12.02 12.67
CA HIS A 224 7.23 -12.65 11.42
C HIS A 224 6.27 -13.75 11.01
N LEU A 225 5.93 -13.81 9.72
CA LEU A 225 5.06 -14.84 9.17
C LEU A 225 5.71 -16.21 9.22
N ILE A 226 7.01 -16.26 8.98
CA ILE A 226 7.82 -17.47 8.98
C ILE A 226 8.61 -17.49 10.28
N SER A 227 8.22 -18.35 11.20
CA SER A 227 8.87 -18.54 12.50
C SER A 227 9.44 -19.95 12.69
N ASP A 228 9.13 -20.87 11.78
CA ASP A 228 9.72 -22.21 11.78
C ASP A 228 11.18 -22.14 11.32
N ALA A 229 12.06 -22.86 12.02
CA ALA A 229 13.50 -22.78 11.77
C ALA A 229 13.91 -23.44 10.44
N GLU A 230 13.18 -24.47 9.99
CA GLU A 230 13.48 -25.16 8.71
C GLU A 230 13.06 -24.25 7.56
N GLU A 231 11.86 -23.69 7.63
CA GLU A 231 11.35 -22.73 6.63
C GLU A 231 12.25 -21.48 6.54
N LEU A 232 12.69 -20.95 7.68
CA LEU A 232 13.58 -19.80 7.73
C LEU A 232 14.95 -20.11 7.07
N ASN A 233 15.54 -21.26 7.37
CA ASN A 233 16.79 -21.70 6.75
C ASN A 233 16.65 -21.87 5.23
N GLU A 234 15.50 -22.36 4.76
CA GLU A 234 15.23 -22.49 3.32
C GLU A 234 15.18 -21.12 2.62
N ILE A 235 14.52 -20.14 3.22
CA ILE A 235 14.50 -18.76 2.67
C ILE A 235 15.92 -18.17 2.67
N GLN A 236 16.66 -18.30 3.75
CA GLN A 236 18.04 -17.80 3.84
C GLN A 236 18.95 -18.47 2.80
N ALA A 237 18.74 -19.75 2.50
CA ALA A 237 19.48 -20.49 1.49
C ALA A 237 19.17 -20.07 0.04
N MET A 238 18.03 -19.39 -0.19
CA MET A 238 17.68 -18.81 -1.49
C MET A 238 18.40 -17.48 -1.78
N ASP A 239 19.18 -16.97 -0.81
CA ASP A 239 19.96 -15.73 -0.92
C ASP A 239 19.13 -14.53 -1.41
N PRO A 240 18.09 -14.12 -0.65
CA PRO A 240 17.19 -13.05 -1.08
C PRO A 240 17.93 -11.72 -1.16
N GLU A 241 17.71 -10.99 -2.27
CA GLU A 241 18.23 -9.64 -2.48
C GLU A 241 17.11 -8.62 -2.53
N LEU A 242 17.30 -7.45 -1.92
CA LEU A 242 16.33 -6.38 -1.90
C LEU A 242 16.96 -5.05 -2.32
N ASP A 243 16.52 -4.54 -3.46
CA ASP A 243 16.85 -3.21 -3.94
C ASP A 243 15.86 -2.19 -3.39
N LEU A 244 16.38 -1.11 -2.80
CA LEU A 244 15.61 -0.01 -2.22
C LEU A 244 15.90 1.28 -2.94
N TYR A 245 14.92 1.82 -3.67
CA TYR A 245 14.95 3.13 -4.31
C TYR A 245 14.29 4.14 -3.38
N ILE A 246 15.08 5.02 -2.78
CA ILE A 246 14.65 5.89 -1.68
C ILE A 246 14.98 7.37 -1.92
N ALA A 247 14.02 8.23 -1.61
CA ALA A 247 14.21 9.67 -1.58
C ALA A 247 14.72 10.10 -0.19
N LEU A 248 15.87 10.76 -0.15
CA LEU A 248 16.54 11.12 1.11
C LEU A 248 15.75 12.17 1.91
N GLU A 249 14.95 12.99 1.23
CA GLU A 249 14.06 13.99 1.80
C GLU A 249 12.67 13.45 2.18
N ASP A 250 12.43 12.14 2.02
CA ASP A 250 11.14 11.54 2.31
C ASP A 250 11.17 10.73 3.62
N PRO A 251 10.31 11.08 4.60
CA PRO A 251 10.28 10.37 5.88
C PRO A 251 9.78 8.93 5.75
N ILE A 252 9.00 8.59 4.70
CA ILE A 252 8.55 7.21 4.48
C ILE A 252 9.72 6.34 4.05
N SER A 253 10.63 6.89 3.23
CA SER A 253 11.89 6.24 2.86
C SER A 253 12.77 5.94 4.08
N TRP A 254 12.85 6.86 5.05
CA TRP A 254 13.52 6.61 6.33
C TRP A 254 12.88 5.47 7.11
N LEU A 255 11.57 5.53 7.29
CA LEU A 255 10.84 4.51 8.07
C LEU A 255 10.97 3.12 7.43
N LEU A 256 10.94 3.06 6.11
CA LEU A 256 11.10 1.81 5.37
C LEU A 256 12.52 1.23 5.52
N LEU A 257 13.55 2.07 5.29
CA LEU A 257 14.96 1.64 5.44
C LEU A 257 15.23 1.12 6.85
N ALA A 258 14.78 1.87 7.86
CA ALA A 258 15.00 1.49 9.25
C ALA A 258 14.25 0.18 9.60
N TYR A 259 12.99 0.06 9.19
CA TYR A 259 12.20 -1.15 9.43
C TYR A 259 12.82 -2.38 8.76
N ILE A 260 13.19 -2.26 7.49
CA ILE A 260 13.80 -3.40 6.77
C ILE A 260 15.13 -3.79 7.41
N LYS A 261 15.99 -2.81 7.73
CA LYS A 261 17.30 -3.08 8.34
C LYS A 261 17.18 -3.68 9.73
N GLU A 262 16.29 -3.15 10.57
CA GLU A 262 16.17 -3.54 11.98
C GLU A 262 15.37 -4.84 12.17
N GLU A 263 14.36 -5.10 11.33
CA GLU A 263 13.42 -6.19 11.56
C GLU A 263 13.52 -7.32 10.53
N LEU A 264 13.85 -7.04 9.25
CA LEU A 264 13.76 -8.04 8.19
C LEU A 264 15.12 -8.53 7.69
N ALA A 265 16.07 -7.62 7.45
CA ALA A 265 17.29 -7.96 6.73
C ALA A 265 18.13 -9.02 7.46
N ASP A 266 18.38 -8.82 8.76
CA ASP A 266 19.14 -9.76 9.57
C ASP A 266 18.36 -11.06 9.80
N TYR A 267 17.04 -10.97 9.98
CA TYR A 267 16.19 -12.13 10.26
C TYR A 267 16.14 -13.12 9.09
N TYR A 268 15.92 -12.60 7.87
CA TYR A 268 15.81 -13.40 6.65
C TYR A 268 17.12 -13.50 5.86
N ASN A 269 18.22 -12.94 6.36
CA ASN A 269 19.51 -12.83 5.66
C ASN A 269 19.38 -12.19 4.27
N ILE A 270 18.63 -11.05 4.19
CA ILE A 270 18.39 -10.33 2.95
C ILE A 270 19.60 -9.43 2.63
N SER A 271 20.17 -9.60 1.44
CA SER A 271 21.17 -8.69 0.90
C SER A 271 20.53 -7.39 0.44
N LEU A 272 20.87 -6.25 1.09
CA LEU A 272 20.28 -4.95 0.77
C LEU A 272 21.16 -4.18 -0.22
N ASN A 273 20.53 -3.62 -1.26
CA ASN A 273 21.13 -2.65 -2.17
C ASN A 273 20.36 -1.32 -2.09
N LEU A 274 21.06 -0.21 -1.87
CA LEU A 274 20.44 1.09 -1.68
C LEU A 274 20.69 2.00 -2.87
N TYR A 275 19.63 2.58 -3.42
CA TYR A 275 19.62 3.49 -4.56
C TYR A 275 19.01 4.83 -4.15
N PRO A 276 19.79 5.76 -3.56
CA PRO A 276 19.32 7.10 -3.30
C PRO A 276 18.92 7.80 -4.59
N LEU A 277 17.81 8.54 -4.55
CA LEU A 277 17.24 9.23 -5.70
C LEU A 277 17.51 10.73 -5.65
N SER A 278 17.38 11.40 -6.79
CA SER A 278 17.46 12.85 -6.88
C SER A 278 16.38 13.53 -6.04
N TYR A 279 16.70 14.68 -5.49
CA TYR A 279 15.76 15.48 -4.72
C TYR A 279 14.50 15.80 -5.52
N ARG A 280 13.35 15.52 -4.95
CA ARG A 280 12.03 15.82 -5.54
C ARG A 280 11.32 16.86 -4.70
N SER A 281 11.10 18.05 -5.30
CA SER A 281 10.31 19.08 -4.65
C SER A 281 8.85 18.62 -4.61
N ARG A 282 8.40 18.16 -3.45
CA ARG A 282 6.98 17.85 -3.17
C ARG A 282 6.48 18.78 -2.07
N ASP A 283 5.35 19.41 -2.29
CA ASP A 283 4.69 20.26 -1.29
C ASP A 283 3.67 19.48 -0.43
N ASP A 284 3.37 18.22 -0.79
CA ASP A 284 2.28 17.39 -0.29
C ASP A 284 2.72 16.25 0.66
N PHE A 285 3.76 16.48 1.47
CA PHE A 285 4.18 15.47 2.47
C PHE A 285 3.12 15.26 3.54
N ASP A 286 2.65 14.02 3.67
CA ASP A 286 1.79 13.63 4.78
C ASP A 286 2.61 13.28 6.03
N TRP A 287 2.97 14.31 6.79
CA TRP A 287 3.64 14.17 8.09
C TRP A 287 2.83 13.33 9.09
N GLY A 288 1.50 13.41 9.00
CA GLY A 288 0.62 12.62 9.83
C GLY A 288 0.70 11.14 9.48
N LEU A 289 0.86 10.81 8.21
CA LEU A 289 1.11 9.44 7.75
C LEU A 289 2.43 8.91 8.33
N ALA A 290 3.54 9.65 8.15
CA ALA A 290 4.83 9.26 8.68
C ALA A 290 4.81 9.05 10.20
N THR A 291 4.16 9.95 10.95
CA THR A 291 3.99 9.81 12.41
C THR A 291 3.18 8.55 12.78
N ARG A 292 2.12 8.23 12.02
CA ARG A 292 1.32 7.02 12.25
C ARG A 292 2.11 5.75 11.96
N LEU A 293 2.85 5.73 10.85
CA LEU A 293 3.69 4.60 10.47
C LEU A 293 4.83 4.38 11.45
N SER A 294 5.50 5.44 11.93
CA SER A 294 6.49 5.37 12.99
C SER A 294 5.96 4.68 14.25
N LYS A 295 4.77 5.07 14.70
CA LYS A 295 4.13 4.43 15.87
C LYS A 295 3.81 2.94 15.63
N ARG A 296 3.48 2.60 14.40
CA ARG A 296 3.11 1.23 14.02
C ARG A 296 4.33 0.33 13.87
N THR A 297 5.38 0.81 13.19
CA THR A 297 6.62 0.07 12.99
C THR A 297 7.53 0.07 14.21
N GLY A 298 7.35 1.02 15.12
CA GLY A 298 8.26 1.25 16.27
C GLY A 298 9.52 2.03 15.90
N VAL A 299 9.74 2.33 14.61
CA VAL A 299 10.89 3.12 14.14
C VAL A 299 10.79 4.55 14.64
N ALA A 300 11.86 5.04 15.24
CA ALA A 300 11.91 6.41 15.77
C ALA A 300 11.81 7.45 14.65
N PHE A 301 10.89 8.42 14.82
CA PHE A 301 10.68 9.51 13.90
C PHE A 301 10.27 10.77 14.65
N THR A 302 10.95 11.87 14.37
CA THR A 302 10.62 13.19 14.94
C THR A 302 10.61 14.22 13.83
N PRO A 303 9.45 14.80 13.48
CA PRO A 303 9.33 15.74 12.38
C PRO A 303 9.85 17.12 12.78
N PHE A 304 11.15 17.37 12.66
CA PHE A 304 11.74 18.67 12.93
C PHE A 304 11.73 19.59 11.73
N CYS A 305 12.33 19.12 10.64
CA CYS A 305 12.55 19.89 9.43
C CYS A 305 12.66 18.96 8.24
N ARG A 306 12.07 19.35 7.11
CA ARG A 306 12.26 18.64 5.85
C ARG A 306 13.61 19.02 5.25
N PRO A 307 14.44 18.05 4.85
CA PRO A 307 15.64 18.32 4.05
C PRO A 307 15.29 19.10 2.77
N ASP A 308 16.08 20.10 2.43
CA ASP A 308 16.01 20.76 1.12
C ASP A 308 16.94 20.09 0.12
N ALA A 309 16.98 20.61 -1.11
CA ALA A 309 17.84 20.08 -2.17
C ALA A 309 19.32 20.01 -1.77
N GLN A 310 19.82 21.02 -1.06
CA GLN A 310 21.21 21.03 -0.60
C GLN A 310 21.47 19.98 0.49
N ALA A 311 20.53 19.83 1.43
CA ALA A 311 20.65 18.79 2.46
C ALA A 311 20.61 17.39 1.83
N ALA A 312 19.69 17.13 0.90
CA ALA A 312 19.60 15.85 0.19
C ALA A 312 20.87 15.54 -0.62
N GLN A 313 21.43 16.55 -1.32
CA GLN A 313 22.68 16.41 -2.05
C GLN A 313 23.86 16.11 -1.10
N ASN A 314 23.91 16.76 0.05
CA ASN A 314 24.94 16.51 1.06
C ASN A 314 24.79 15.12 1.68
N MET A 315 23.56 14.61 1.89
CA MET A 315 23.33 13.23 2.33
C MET A 315 23.87 12.23 1.29
N ALA A 316 23.57 12.43 0.02
CA ALA A 316 24.07 11.58 -1.06
C ALA A 316 25.61 11.63 -1.17
N LEU A 317 26.22 12.81 -1.03
CA LEU A 317 27.67 12.96 -1.05
C LEU A 317 28.34 12.18 0.08
N LEU A 318 27.82 12.29 1.31
CA LEU A 318 28.32 11.51 2.45
C LEU A 318 28.20 10.00 2.20
N TYR A 319 27.05 9.54 1.70
CA TYR A 319 26.81 8.16 1.33
C TYR A 319 27.80 7.62 0.29
N CYS A 320 28.02 8.37 -0.79
CA CYS A 320 28.98 7.97 -1.84
C CYS A 320 30.45 8.08 -1.40
N SER A 321 30.74 8.77 -0.29
CA SER A 321 32.08 8.90 0.26
C SER A 321 32.50 7.72 1.16
N VAL A 322 31.55 6.87 1.51
CA VAL A 322 31.82 5.68 2.35
C VAL A 322 32.11 4.48 1.45
N PRO A 323 33.03 3.57 1.85
CA PRO A 323 33.25 2.29 1.17
C PRO A 323 31.93 1.51 0.98
N GLU A 324 31.83 0.76 -0.10
CA GLU A 324 30.58 0.13 -0.53
C GLU A 324 30.00 -0.79 0.56
N GLU A 325 30.81 -1.57 1.21
CA GLU A 325 30.45 -2.49 2.29
C GLU A 325 29.91 -1.81 3.56
N GLN A 326 30.11 -0.49 3.70
CA GLN A 326 29.63 0.31 4.83
C GLN A 326 28.45 1.23 4.47
N ARG A 327 28.04 1.27 3.20
CA ARG A 327 27.05 2.23 2.68
C ARG A 327 25.70 2.08 3.34
N ILE A 328 25.25 0.87 3.64
CA ILE A 328 23.96 0.61 4.30
C ILE A 328 23.95 1.25 5.69
N ASP A 329 24.97 0.97 6.49
CA ASP A 329 25.09 1.52 7.83
C ASP A 329 25.28 3.04 7.84
N ALA A 330 26.03 3.56 6.87
CA ALA A 330 26.24 4.98 6.73
C ALA A 330 24.93 5.71 6.38
N LEU A 331 24.17 5.20 5.40
CA LEU A 331 22.91 5.83 5.02
C LEU A 331 21.88 5.76 6.15
N TYR A 332 21.80 4.63 6.84
CA TYR A 332 20.97 4.50 8.02
C TYR A 332 21.32 5.57 9.07
N LYS A 333 22.61 5.75 9.42
CA LYS A 333 23.06 6.78 10.38
C LYS A 333 22.75 8.20 9.90
N ILE A 334 22.97 8.49 8.61
CA ILE A 334 22.67 9.80 8.01
C ILE A 334 21.18 10.09 8.13
N MET A 335 20.32 9.19 7.68
CA MET A 335 18.87 9.38 7.72
C MET A 335 18.35 9.40 9.16
N GLN A 336 18.87 8.57 10.05
CA GLN A 336 18.56 8.62 11.48
C GLN A 336 18.87 10.01 12.07
N ALA A 337 20.04 10.55 11.80
CA ALA A 337 20.43 11.88 12.31
C ALA A 337 19.47 12.97 11.81
N VAL A 338 19.06 12.93 10.56
CA VAL A 338 18.11 13.86 9.97
C VAL A 338 16.71 13.69 10.55
N TRP A 339 16.18 12.45 10.52
CA TRP A 339 14.77 12.18 10.79
C TRP A 339 14.43 11.93 12.26
N THR A 340 15.44 11.69 13.11
CA THR A 340 15.20 11.49 14.56
C THR A 340 15.83 12.59 15.41
N LYS A 341 17.01 13.10 15.03
CA LYS A 341 17.75 14.14 15.78
C LYS A 341 17.54 15.55 15.21
N GLY A 342 16.96 15.67 14.00
CA GLY A 342 16.67 16.94 13.35
C GLY A 342 17.90 17.67 12.79
N LEU A 343 18.95 16.93 12.42
CA LEU A 343 20.11 17.54 11.78
C LEU A 343 19.74 18.05 10.38
N ASP A 344 19.98 19.31 10.13
CA ASP A 344 19.86 19.89 8.78
C ASP A 344 21.24 19.93 8.12
N LEU A 345 21.48 18.98 7.22
CA LEU A 345 22.77 18.80 6.55
C LEU A 345 23.07 19.89 5.50
N SER A 346 22.18 20.85 5.26
CA SER A 346 22.50 22.06 4.51
C SER A 346 23.45 23.01 5.29
N TYR A 347 23.48 22.88 6.63
CA TYR A 347 24.40 23.65 7.46
C TYR A 347 25.77 22.98 7.55
N LYS A 348 26.82 23.78 7.25
CA LYS A 348 28.21 23.31 7.26
C LYS A 348 28.60 22.61 8.54
N ALA A 349 28.19 23.12 9.70
CA ALA A 349 28.54 22.53 11.00
C ALA A 349 27.93 21.14 11.18
N HIS A 350 26.65 20.94 10.79
CA HIS A 350 26.00 19.65 10.86
C HIS A 350 26.60 18.65 9.85
N PHE A 351 26.90 19.11 8.63
CA PHE A 351 27.57 18.32 7.61
C PHE A 351 28.94 17.82 8.10
N GLN A 352 29.77 18.72 8.65
CA GLN A 352 31.08 18.37 9.18
C GLN A 352 31.00 17.39 10.38
N ALA A 353 30.01 17.58 11.26
CA ALA A 353 29.80 16.67 12.38
C ALA A 353 29.44 15.26 11.87
N MET A 354 28.55 15.14 10.87
CA MET A 354 28.20 13.86 10.25
C MET A 354 29.38 13.24 9.52
N GLN A 355 30.17 14.03 8.80
CA GLN A 355 31.40 13.58 8.16
C GLN A 355 32.37 12.96 9.18
N GLN A 356 32.55 13.61 10.34
CA GLN A 356 33.38 13.07 11.43
C GLN A 356 32.77 11.82 12.05
N GLU A 357 31.44 11.77 12.26
CA GLU A 357 30.75 10.59 12.82
C GLU A 357 30.91 9.36 11.89
N LEU A 358 30.97 9.60 10.57
CA LEU A 358 31.23 8.54 9.58
C LEU A 358 32.75 8.23 9.38
N GLY A 359 33.64 8.95 10.05
CA GLY A 359 35.09 8.74 9.96
C GLY A 359 35.69 9.16 8.61
N LEU A 360 35.02 10.03 7.85
CA LEU A 360 35.45 10.43 6.51
C LEU A 360 36.52 11.52 6.57
N SER A 361 37.74 11.20 6.13
CA SER A 361 38.83 12.17 5.96
C SER A 361 38.71 12.98 4.65
N GLU A 362 38.19 12.33 3.61
CA GLU A 362 38.00 12.90 2.28
C GLU A 362 36.58 12.60 1.78
N LEU A 363 36.07 13.48 0.89
CA LEU A 363 34.78 13.28 0.26
C LEU A 363 34.97 12.70 -1.16
N SER A 364 33.96 11.95 -1.60
CA SER A 364 33.95 11.38 -2.94
C SER A 364 34.11 12.47 -4.01
N GLN A 365 34.90 12.18 -5.03
CA GLN A 365 35.03 13.01 -6.25
C GLN A 365 34.02 12.57 -7.34
N GLN A 366 33.19 11.57 -7.08
CA GLN A 366 32.15 11.12 -8.00
C GLN A 366 31.17 12.25 -8.29
N ASP A 367 30.70 12.32 -9.53
CA ASP A 367 29.58 13.19 -9.88
C ASP A 367 28.29 12.65 -9.25
N ILE A 368 27.92 13.25 -8.14
CA ILE A 368 26.74 12.82 -7.37
C ILE A 368 25.46 13.01 -8.17
N GLN A 369 25.37 14.04 -9.00
CA GLN A 369 24.17 14.28 -9.80
C GLN A 369 24.01 13.22 -10.89
N ALA A 370 25.11 12.84 -11.55
CA ALA A 370 25.08 11.75 -12.53
C ALA A 370 24.70 10.42 -11.87
N TYR A 371 25.25 10.11 -10.69
CA TYR A 371 24.92 8.92 -9.93
C TYR A 371 23.43 8.86 -9.54
N LEU A 372 22.88 9.94 -9.01
CA LEU A 372 21.47 10.01 -8.65
C LEU A 372 20.56 9.93 -9.88
N ALA A 373 20.93 10.55 -11.00
CA ALA A 373 20.16 10.47 -12.24
C ALA A 373 20.13 9.05 -12.83
N GLU A 374 21.22 8.29 -12.70
CA GLU A 374 21.24 6.87 -13.07
C GLU A 374 20.29 6.05 -12.21
N ASN A 375 20.27 6.27 -10.89
CA ASN A 375 19.34 5.61 -9.98
C ASN A 375 17.88 6.00 -10.30
N ASP A 376 17.61 7.26 -10.64
CA ASP A 376 16.28 7.72 -11.08
C ASP A 376 15.80 6.95 -12.32
N MET A 377 16.66 6.78 -13.33
CA MET A 377 16.32 6.00 -14.53
C MET A 377 15.99 4.54 -14.19
N HIS A 378 16.79 3.91 -13.33
CA HIS A 378 16.52 2.54 -12.89
C HIS A 378 15.20 2.44 -12.13
N CYS A 379 14.91 3.41 -11.27
CA CYS A 379 13.65 3.47 -10.52
C CYS A 379 12.43 3.65 -11.44
N GLU A 380 12.53 4.53 -12.44
CA GLU A 380 11.46 4.78 -13.44
C GLU A 380 11.12 3.54 -14.25
N MET A 381 12.12 2.72 -14.61
CA MET A 381 11.88 1.44 -15.30
C MET A 381 11.06 0.43 -14.46
N LYS A 382 10.93 0.63 -13.15
CA LYS A 382 10.10 -0.23 -12.29
C LYS A 382 8.61 0.11 -12.36
N SER A 383 8.24 1.21 -13.01
CA SER A 383 6.85 1.63 -13.24
C SER A 383 5.98 1.63 -11.97
N GLN A 384 6.52 2.17 -10.87
CA GLN A 384 5.81 2.26 -9.61
C GLN A 384 5.26 3.68 -9.35
N PRO A 385 4.02 3.81 -8.82
CA PRO A 385 3.34 5.10 -8.69
C PRO A 385 3.92 5.99 -7.59
N ASN A 386 4.54 5.41 -6.59
CA ASN A 386 4.99 6.14 -5.41
C ASN A 386 6.39 5.68 -4.98
N LEU A 387 7.06 6.55 -4.21
CA LEU A 387 8.28 6.22 -3.50
C LEU A 387 7.94 5.88 -2.02
N PRO A 388 8.80 5.12 -1.37
CA PRO A 388 9.94 4.35 -1.88
C PRO A 388 9.52 3.14 -2.73
N VAL A 389 10.40 2.70 -3.64
CA VAL A 389 10.20 1.50 -4.46
C VAL A 389 11.11 0.39 -3.94
N LEU A 390 10.59 -0.83 -3.94
CA LEU A 390 11.28 -2.05 -3.53
C LEU A 390 11.27 -3.05 -4.68
N GLU A 391 12.38 -3.72 -4.90
CA GLU A 391 12.48 -4.89 -5.77
C GLU A 391 13.11 -6.04 -5.01
N LEU A 392 12.30 -7.05 -4.67
CA LEU A 392 12.76 -8.28 -4.08
C LEU A 392 13.12 -9.27 -5.19
N ARG A 393 14.34 -9.75 -5.19
CA ARG A 393 14.79 -10.86 -6.04
C ARG A 393 14.93 -12.11 -5.21
N LEU A 394 14.26 -13.16 -5.61
CA LEU A 394 14.21 -14.45 -4.91
C LEU A 394 14.06 -15.58 -5.94
N ASP A 395 14.93 -16.57 -5.88
CA ASP A 395 14.88 -17.76 -6.75
C ASP A 395 14.75 -17.42 -8.25
N GLY A 396 15.50 -16.42 -8.71
CA GLY A 396 15.52 -15.97 -10.11
C GLY A 396 14.28 -15.18 -10.53
N GLN A 397 13.34 -14.92 -9.63
CA GLN A 397 12.18 -14.08 -9.87
C GLN A 397 12.36 -12.68 -9.25
N SER A 398 11.71 -11.68 -9.85
CA SER A 398 11.72 -10.32 -9.37
C SER A 398 10.29 -9.87 -9.03
N TYR A 399 10.13 -9.28 -7.84
CA TYR A 399 8.86 -8.77 -7.31
C TYR A 399 9.03 -7.30 -6.99
N VAL A 400 8.29 -6.43 -7.71
CA VAL A 400 8.38 -4.98 -7.54
C VAL A 400 7.13 -4.44 -6.89
N PHE A 401 7.30 -3.68 -5.82
CA PHE A 401 6.21 -3.05 -5.08
C PHE A 401 6.68 -1.73 -4.46
N ASN A 402 5.77 -0.96 -3.92
CA ASN A 402 6.11 0.34 -3.37
C ASN A 402 5.52 0.56 -1.98
N SER A 403 6.10 1.56 -1.30
CA SER A 403 5.59 2.07 -0.04
C SER A 403 5.73 1.12 1.16
N LEU A 404 5.84 1.72 2.32
CA LEU A 404 5.84 1.02 3.60
C LEU A 404 4.53 0.22 3.85
N TYR A 405 3.43 0.56 3.15
CA TYR A 405 2.17 -0.21 3.22
C TYR A 405 2.27 -1.60 2.58
N ARG A 406 3.25 -1.83 1.72
CA ARG A 406 3.45 -3.11 1.01
C ARG A 406 4.66 -3.89 1.51
N VAL A 407 5.37 -3.41 2.54
CA VAL A 407 6.57 -4.11 3.06
C VAL A 407 6.26 -5.53 3.56
N TRP A 408 5.06 -5.78 4.06
CA TRP A 408 4.60 -7.11 4.45
C TRP A 408 4.57 -8.12 3.30
N MET A 409 4.57 -7.63 2.05
CA MET A 409 4.64 -8.50 0.86
C MET A 409 5.92 -9.31 0.79
N ILE A 410 7.03 -8.84 1.38
CA ILE A 410 8.29 -9.58 1.44
C ILE A 410 8.05 -10.95 2.09
N GLU A 411 7.53 -10.96 3.30
CA GLU A 411 7.25 -12.20 4.02
C GLU A 411 6.17 -13.05 3.35
N SER A 412 5.17 -12.40 2.76
CA SER A 412 4.12 -13.09 2.01
C SER A 412 4.66 -13.80 0.76
N ILE A 413 5.62 -13.17 0.06
CA ILE A 413 6.30 -13.79 -1.08
C ILE A 413 7.12 -14.99 -0.60
N PHE A 414 7.86 -14.88 0.49
CA PHE A 414 8.61 -15.97 1.09
C PHE A 414 7.70 -17.16 1.40
N SER A 415 6.60 -16.93 2.10
CA SER A 415 5.63 -17.97 2.41
C SER A 415 5.04 -18.65 1.16
N ASN A 416 4.71 -17.87 0.13
CA ASN A 416 4.18 -18.40 -1.13
C ASN A 416 5.20 -19.28 -1.87
N VAL A 417 6.47 -18.86 -1.91
CA VAL A 417 7.55 -19.63 -2.57
C VAL A 417 7.77 -20.96 -1.86
N LEU A 418 7.77 -20.98 -0.53
CA LEU A 418 7.84 -22.21 0.26
C LEU A 418 6.65 -23.14 -0.01
N GLU A 419 5.43 -22.61 -0.01
CA GLU A 419 4.23 -23.41 -0.31
C GLU A 419 4.29 -24.04 -1.71
N GLU A 420 4.77 -23.32 -2.71
CA GLU A 420 4.92 -23.82 -4.07
C GLU A 420 5.99 -24.93 -4.13
N LYS A 421 7.11 -24.74 -3.46
CA LYS A 421 8.18 -25.73 -3.36
C LYS A 421 7.68 -27.05 -2.75
N TYR A 422 7.01 -26.98 -1.59
CA TYR A 422 6.48 -28.18 -0.91
C TYR A 422 5.39 -28.91 -1.73
N LYS A 423 4.59 -28.19 -2.51
CA LYS A 423 3.63 -28.80 -3.43
C LYS A 423 4.34 -29.61 -4.52
N VAL A 424 5.42 -29.07 -5.09
CA VAL A 424 6.21 -29.76 -6.12
C VAL A 424 6.90 -31.00 -5.54
N GLU A 425 7.51 -30.89 -4.38
CA GLU A 425 8.19 -32.01 -3.69
C GLU A 425 7.19 -33.14 -3.35
N SER A 426 6.05 -32.80 -2.79
CA SER A 426 4.97 -33.76 -2.48
C SER A 426 4.40 -34.45 -3.72
N ALA A 427 4.28 -33.72 -4.84
CA ALA A 427 3.85 -34.32 -6.10
C ALA A 427 4.89 -35.31 -6.65
N ALA A 428 6.17 -34.97 -6.60
CA ALA A 428 7.27 -35.84 -7.02
C ALA A 428 7.37 -37.11 -6.17
N GLU A 429 7.22 -37.02 -4.86
CA GLU A 429 7.19 -38.16 -3.96
C GLU A 429 6.01 -39.11 -4.25
N ASN A 430 4.82 -38.56 -4.52
CA ASN A 430 3.64 -39.33 -4.88
C ASN A 430 3.82 -40.06 -6.22
N GLU A 431 4.46 -39.43 -7.21
CA GLU A 431 4.80 -40.09 -8.48
C GLU A 431 5.80 -41.23 -8.32
N LEU A 432 6.80 -41.04 -7.46
CA LEU A 432 7.79 -42.09 -7.16
C LEU A 432 7.11 -43.29 -6.48
N ARG A 433 6.26 -43.10 -5.49
CA ARG A 433 5.47 -44.16 -4.83
C ARG A 433 4.59 -44.92 -5.81
N ASN A 434 3.85 -44.18 -6.64
CA ASN A 434 2.99 -44.82 -7.67
C ASN A 434 3.77 -45.65 -8.70
N ASN A 435 5.00 -45.24 -9.03
CA ASN A 435 5.88 -45.97 -9.95
C ASN A 435 6.50 -47.21 -9.28
N GLU A 436 6.77 -47.19 -7.99
CA GLU A 436 7.24 -48.35 -7.23
C GLU A 436 6.13 -49.39 -7.07
N GLU A 437 4.91 -48.99 -6.75
CA GLU A 437 3.73 -49.87 -6.66
C GLU A 437 3.35 -50.53 -8.00
N ARG A 438 3.67 -49.89 -9.16
CA ARG A 438 3.45 -50.47 -10.48
C ARG A 438 4.52 -51.48 -10.93
N LYS A 439 5.65 -51.55 -10.25
CA LYS A 439 6.79 -52.42 -10.56
C LYS A 439 6.88 -53.66 -9.66
N GLY A 440 6.13 -53.72 -8.55
CA GLY A 440 6.00 -54.86 -7.68
C GLY A 440 4.77 -55.68 -8.02
#